data_d7e2669579d067a4e0633d574a00bd62
#
_entry.id   d7e2669579d067a4e0633d574a00bd62
#
_cell.length_a   1.000
_cell.length_b   1.000
_cell.length_c   1.000
_cell.angle_alpha   90.00
_cell.angle_beta   90.00
_cell.angle_gamma   90.00
#
_symmetry.space_group_name_H-M   'P 1'
#
loop_
_entity.id
_entity.type
_entity.pdbx_description
1 polymer ?
#
loop_
_entity_poly.entity_id
_entity_poly.type
_entity_poly.pdbx_seq_one_letter_code
_entity_poly.pdbx_strand_id
1 'polypeptide(L)'
;METVNPEPGRNSALDSKHELAKEETKGKILVQDDGALNDSTEAELTKINLMRTLVESRDPSSKEVDDLMIRRFLRARDLDVDKASAMFLKYMKWRKSFVPSGSVSPSEIADDLAQEKIYVQGLDKKGRPIIVAFAAKHFQNKNGLDAFKRYVVFALEKLISRMPPGEEKFVSIADIKGWGYANSDIRGYLGALTILQDYYPERLGKLFIVHAPYMFMKVWKIIYPFIDDNTKKKIVFVENKKLKATLLEEIDESQLPEIYGGKLPLVPIQDS
;
A
#
# COMPACT_ATOMS: atom_id res chain seq x y z
N MET A 1 -56.41 42.75 -41.87
CA MET A 1 -55.88 41.90 -42.95
C MET A 1 -54.83 41.02 -42.34
N GLU A 2 -55.28 39.86 -41.96
CA GLU A 2 -55.11 38.58 -42.63
C GLU A 2 -53.64 38.13 -42.50
N THR A 3 -53.43 37.19 -41.65
CA THR A 3 -53.35 35.73 -41.83
C THR A 3 -51.97 35.36 -42.38
N VAL A 4 -51.25 34.38 -41.97
CA VAL A 4 -51.55 32.94 -41.77
C VAL A 4 -50.36 32.27 -41.06
N ASN A 5 -50.69 31.40 -40.13
CA ASN A 5 -49.83 30.33 -39.67
C ASN A 5 -49.55 29.28 -40.78
N PRO A 6 -48.51 28.52 -40.78
CA PRO A 6 -48.69 27.12 -40.38
C PRO A 6 -47.55 26.51 -39.58
N GLU A 7 -47.99 25.64 -38.66
CA GLU A 7 -47.31 24.49 -38.10
C GLU A 7 -47.01 23.39 -39.12
N PRO A 8 -46.54 22.21 -38.64
CA PRO A 8 -45.36 21.81 -37.91
C PRO A 8 -44.61 20.63 -38.61
N GLY A 9 -43.54 20.19 -38.10
CA GLY A 9 -42.95 18.96 -38.66
C GLY A 9 -41.69 18.48 -38.01
N ARG A 10 -41.85 17.53 -37.10
CA ARG A 10 -40.97 16.37 -36.84
C ARG A 10 -39.47 16.62 -36.64
N ASN A 11 -39.01 16.39 -35.45
CA ASN A 11 -37.89 15.47 -35.19
C ASN A 11 -37.83 15.06 -33.72
N SER A 12 -38.68 14.11 -33.33
CA SER A 12 -38.71 13.44 -32.04
C SER A 12 -37.99 12.07 -32.05
N ALA A 13 -36.89 11.94 -32.78
CA ALA A 13 -36.19 10.67 -32.92
C ALA A 13 -34.66 10.73 -32.62
N LEU A 14 -34.15 11.89 -32.22
CA LEU A 14 -32.73 12.09 -31.92
C LEU A 14 -32.43 12.27 -30.44
N ASP A 15 -33.43 12.62 -29.60
CA ASP A 15 -33.22 12.83 -28.17
C ASP A 15 -33.27 11.52 -27.34
N SER A 16 -33.90 10.47 -27.85
CA SER A 16 -33.99 9.18 -27.13
C SER A 16 -32.72 8.31 -27.23
N LYS A 17 -31.79 8.63 -28.13
CA LYS A 17 -30.48 7.92 -28.23
C LYS A 17 -29.39 8.53 -27.37
N HIS A 18 -29.55 9.75 -26.91
CA HIS A 18 -28.56 10.44 -26.05
C HIS A 18 -28.78 10.18 -24.55
N GLU A 19 -29.98 9.80 -24.13
CA GLU A 19 -30.28 9.44 -22.74
C GLU A 19 -29.90 7.97 -22.42
N LEU A 20 -30.06 7.05 -23.38
CA LEU A 20 -29.67 5.64 -23.18
C LEU A 20 -28.15 5.44 -23.12
N ALA A 21 -27.35 6.35 -23.69
CA ALA A 21 -25.89 6.29 -23.59
C ALA A 21 -25.32 6.88 -22.28
N LYS A 22 -26.14 7.53 -21.47
CA LYS A 22 -25.74 8.10 -20.18
C LYS A 22 -26.04 7.19 -18.98
N GLU A 23 -26.90 6.20 -19.14
CA GLU A 23 -27.20 5.22 -18.07
C GLU A 23 -26.29 4.00 -18.06
N GLU A 24 -25.65 3.63 -19.17
CA GLU A 24 -24.72 2.51 -19.21
C GLU A 24 -23.33 2.81 -18.60
N THR A 25 -23.02 4.08 -18.30
CA THR A 25 -21.72 4.47 -17.71
C THR A 25 -21.76 4.63 -16.19
N LYS A 26 -22.92 4.42 -15.53
CA LYS A 26 -23.05 4.50 -14.06
C LYS A 26 -22.97 3.18 -13.31
N GLY A 27 -22.73 2.06 -14.00
CA GLY A 27 -22.78 0.71 -13.42
C GLY A 27 -21.44 -0.02 -13.30
N LYS A 28 -20.28 0.65 -13.42
CA LYS A 28 -19.00 0.05 -13.00
C LYS A 28 -18.55 0.67 -11.69
N ILE A 29 -19.23 0.31 -10.61
CA ILE A 29 -18.62 0.33 -9.28
C ILE A 29 -17.44 -0.61 -9.37
N LEU A 30 -16.22 -0.06 -9.28
CA LEU A 30 -15.00 -0.80 -9.02
C LEU A 30 -15.23 -1.59 -7.73
N VAL A 31 -15.45 -2.89 -7.86
CA VAL A 31 -15.39 -3.82 -6.74
C VAL A 31 -13.97 -3.71 -6.19
N GLN A 32 -13.81 -3.00 -5.09
CA GLN A 32 -12.56 -2.96 -4.35
C GLN A 32 -12.37 -4.33 -3.74
N ASP A 33 -11.27 -4.96 -4.11
CA ASP A 33 -10.82 -6.26 -3.63
C ASP A 33 -10.37 -6.17 -2.17
N ASP A 34 -11.29 -6.37 -1.24
CA ASP A 34 -11.05 -6.45 0.20
C ASP A 34 -10.93 -7.92 0.64
N GLY A 35 -9.89 -8.46 0.33
CA GLY A 35 -9.05 -9.57 0.59
C GLY A 35 -9.30 -10.68 1.60
N ALA A 36 -10.42 -11.36 1.75
CA ALA A 36 -10.45 -12.70 2.34
C ALA A 36 -10.38 -13.79 1.24
N LEU A 37 -9.89 -15.02 1.54
CA LEU A 37 -9.90 -16.14 0.56
C LEU A 37 -11.30 -16.42 0.01
N ASN A 38 -12.33 -16.09 0.76
CA ASN A 38 -13.74 -16.21 0.34
C ASN A 38 -14.09 -15.39 -0.91
N ASP A 39 -13.28 -14.36 -1.24
CA ASP A 39 -13.47 -13.53 -2.44
C ASP A 39 -12.66 -14.05 -3.64
N SER A 40 -11.93 -15.16 -3.49
CA SER A 40 -11.17 -15.75 -4.58
C SER A 40 -12.09 -16.47 -5.55
N THR A 41 -11.90 -16.24 -6.84
CA THR A 41 -12.59 -17.01 -7.87
C THR A 41 -12.10 -18.46 -7.86
N GLU A 42 -12.91 -19.41 -8.40
CA GLU A 42 -12.49 -20.80 -8.55
C GLU A 42 -11.18 -20.93 -9.34
N ALA A 43 -11.01 -20.09 -10.37
CA ALA A 43 -9.77 -20.03 -11.15
C ALA A 43 -8.56 -19.56 -10.30
N GLU A 44 -8.74 -18.63 -9.38
CA GLU A 44 -7.68 -18.19 -8.47
C GLU A 44 -7.31 -19.28 -7.46
N LEU A 45 -8.31 -19.97 -6.89
CA LEU A 45 -8.10 -21.10 -5.97
C LEU A 45 -7.33 -22.24 -6.65
N THR A 46 -7.67 -22.55 -7.91
CA THR A 46 -6.92 -23.54 -8.71
C THR A 46 -5.45 -23.12 -8.85
N LYS A 47 -5.16 -21.85 -9.12
CA LYS A 47 -3.78 -21.34 -9.25
C LYS A 47 -3.03 -21.34 -7.91
N ILE A 48 -3.70 -21.08 -6.78
CA ILE A 48 -3.12 -21.20 -5.44
C ILE A 48 -2.65 -22.62 -5.21
N ASN A 49 -3.48 -23.64 -5.50
CA ASN A 49 -3.14 -25.05 -5.34
C ASN A 49 -1.98 -25.48 -6.25
N LEU A 50 -1.97 -25.02 -7.52
CA LEU A 50 -0.87 -25.28 -8.44
C LEU A 50 0.44 -24.67 -7.96
N MET A 51 0.42 -23.41 -7.52
CA MET A 51 1.59 -22.74 -6.99
C MET A 51 2.10 -23.40 -5.71
N ARG A 52 1.19 -23.79 -4.80
CA ARG A 52 1.52 -24.51 -3.57
C ARG A 52 2.29 -25.79 -3.88
N THR A 53 1.73 -26.65 -4.74
CA THR A 53 2.38 -27.90 -5.16
C THR A 53 3.78 -27.64 -5.73
N LEU A 54 3.93 -26.62 -6.58
CA LEU A 54 5.19 -26.29 -7.20
C LEU A 54 6.25 -25.80 -6.20
N VAL A 55 5.88 -24.89 -5.28
CA VAL A 55 6.85 -24.34 -4.30
C VAL A 55 7.21 -25.36 -3.24
N GLU A 56 6.29 -26.20 -2.77
CA GLU A 56 6.55 -27.27 -1.81
C GLU A 56 7.49 -28.35 -2.37
N SER A 57 7.40 -28.64 -3.67
CA SER A 57 8.33 -29.55 -4.33
C SER A 57 9.77 -29.03 -4.39
N ARG A 58 9.95 -27.70 -4.39
CA ARG A 58 11.26 -27.04 -4.51
C ARG A 58 11.84 -26.63 -3.16
N ASP A 59 10.99 -26.20 -2.22
CA ASP A 59 11.37 -25.86 -0.84
C ASP A 59 10.32 -26.42 0.14
N PRO A 60 10.58 -27.57 0.77
CA PRO A 60 9.63 -28.20 1.71
C PRO A 60 9.23 -27.33 2.90
N SER A 61 10.04 -26.33 3.28
CA SER A 61 9.66 -25.39 4.36
C SER A 61 8.50 -24.46 3.98
N SER A 62 8.11 -24.41 2.71
CA SER A 62 6.96 -23.65 2.25
C SER A 62 5.60 -24.26 2.66
N LYS A 63 5.58 -25.50 3.16
CA LYS A 63 4.35 -26.16 3.69
C LYS A 63 3.71 -25.41 4.85
N GLU A 64 4.50 -24.67 5.63
CA GLU A 64 4.02 -23.91 6.78
C GLU A 64 3.42 -22.54 6.39
N VAL A 65 3.51 -22.17 5.12
CA VAL A 65 3.02 -20.88 4.62
C VAL A 65 1.52 -20.97 4.32
N ASP A 66 0.75 -19.96 4.75
CA ASP A 66 -0.70 -19.90 4.50
C ASP A 66 -1.04 -19.59 3.03
N ASP A 67 -2.29 -19.91 2.63
CA ASP A 67 -2.77 -19.67 1.28
C ASP A 67 -2.92 -18.18 0.96
N LEU A 68 -3.16 -17.34 1.96
CA LEU A 68 -3.21 -15.89 1.79
C LEU A 68 -1.86 -15.36 1.30
N MET A 69 -0.76 -15.89 1.84
CA MET A 69 0.57 -15.50 1.38
C MET A 69 0.82 -15.96 -0.06
N ILE A 70 0.48 -17.21 -0.41
CA ILE A 70 0.58 -17.72 -1.77
C ILE A 70 -0.21 -16.80 -2.73
N ARG A 71 -1.45 -16.45 -2.36
CA ARG A 71 -2.33 -15.55 -3.12
C ARG A 71 -1.70 -14.18 -3.37
N ARG A 72 -1.06 -13.56 -2.36
CA ARG A 72 -0.40 -12.26 -2.53
C ARG A 72 0.71 -12.30 -3.58
N PHE A 73 1.53 -13.35 -3.58
CA PHE A 73 2.57 -13.51 -4.60
C PHE A 73 1.98 -13.77 -5.99
N LEU A 74 0.90 -14.55 -6.10
CA LEU A 74 0.17 -14.76 -7.35
C LEU A 74 -0.39 -13.43 -7.90
N ARG A 75 -1.08 -12.65 -7.07
CA ARG A 75 -1.65 -11.36 -7.47
C ARG A 75 -0.57 -10.35 -7.89
N ALA A 76 0.57 -10.37 -7.24
CA ALA A 76 1.72 -9.52 -7.60
C ALA A 76 2.36 -9.89 -8.95
N ARG A 77 1.95 -10.98 -9.58
CA ARG A 77 2.41 -11.46 -10.89
C ARG A 77 1.24 -11.80 -11.81
N ASP A 78 0.11 -11.08 -11.68
CA ASP A 78 -1.07 -11.20 -12.52
C ASP A 78 -1.57 -12.66 -12.64
N LEU A 79 -1.46 -13.40 -11.54
CA LEU A 79 -1.81 -14.83 -11.44
C LEU A 79 -0.99 -15.75 -12.38
N ASP A 80 0.20 -15.34 -12.77
CA ASP A 80 1.18 -16.17 -13.47
C ASP A 80 1.91 -17.06 -12.43
N VAL A 81 1.58 -18.35 -12.43
CA VAL A 81 2.05 -19.33 -11.43
C VAL A 81 3.59 -19.47 -11.44
N ASP A 82 4.22 -19.47 -12.62
CA ASP A 82 5.67 -19.65 -12.72
C ASP A 82 6.43 -18.44 -12.19
N LYS A 83 6.01 -17.23 -12.60
CA LYS A 83 6.63 -15.97 -12.11
C LYS A 83 6.37 -15.76 -10.62
N ALA A 84 5.17 -16.07 -10.14
CA ALA A 84 4.83 -15.98 -8.72
C ALA A 84 5.65 -16.96 -7.88
N SER A 85 5.79 -18.22 -8.34
CA SER A 85 6.59 -19.23 -7.66
C SER A 85 8.07 -18.85 -7.61
N ALA A 86 8.62 -18.33 -8.70
CA ALA A 86 10.01 -17.84 -8.72
C ALA A 86 10.22 -16.69 -7.73
N MET A 87 9.28 -15.74 -7.68
CA MET A 87 9.32 -14.63 -6.72
C MET A 87 9.22 -15.12 -5.28
N PHE A 88 8.30 -16.04 -4.99
CA PHE A 88 8.10 -16.61 -3.66
C PHE A 88 9.33 -17.39 -3.18
N LEU A 89 9.93 -18.23 -4.03
CA LEU A 89 11.16 -18.97 -3.68
C LEU A 89 12.35 -18.01 -3.45
N LYS A 90 12.42 -16.89 -4.21
CA LYS A 90 13.38 -15.81 -3.94
C LYS A 90 13.15 -15.20 -2.55
N TYR A 91 11.88 -14.94 -2.18
CA TYR A 91 11.52 -14.47 -0.84
C TYR A 91 11.95 -15.48 0.23
N MET A 92 11.65 -16.77 0.10
CA MET A 92 12.01 -17.79 1.08
C MET A 92 13.52 -17.85 1.31
N LYS A 93 14.31 -17.81 0.24
CA LYS A 93 15.77 -17.76 0.31
C LYS A 93 16.27 -16.48 1.00
N TRP A 94 15.73 -15.32 0.60
CA TRP A 94 16.07 -14.04 1.20
C TRP A 94 15.72 -14.04 2.70
N ARG A 95 14.54 -14.50 3.07
CA ARG A 95 14.09 -14.55 4.46
C ARG A 95 15.05 -15.34 5.34
N LYS A 96 15.46 -16.53 4.91
CA LYS A 96 16.42 -17.40 5.63
C LYS A 96 17.78 -16.72 5.84
N SER A 97 18.24 -15.92 4.87
CA SER A 97 19.55 -15.26 4.97
C SER A 97 19.48 -13.91 5.67
N PHE A 98 18.42 -13.13 5.46
CA PHE A 98 18.27 -11.76 5.97
C PHE A 98 17.78 -11.71 7.40
N VAL A 99 16.90 -12.65 7.80
CA VAL A 99 16.32 -12.75 9.14
C VAL A 99 16.49 -14.19 9.68
N PRO A 100 17.73 -14.63 9.90
CA PRO A 100 18.03 -16.04 10.24
C PRO A 100 17.39 -16.47 11.58
N SER A 101 17.19 -15.52 12.50
CA SER A 101 16.55 -15.77 13.82
C SER A 101 15.02 -15.72 13.77
N GLY A 102 14.40 -15.60 12.57
CA GLY A 102 12.96 -15.52 12.39
C GLY A 102 12.36 -14.11 12.58
N SER A 103 13.01 -13.23 13.36
CA SER A 103 12.60 -11.82 13.55
C SER A 103 13.82 -10.92 13.68
N VAL A 104 13.64 -9.62 13.41
CA VAL A 104 14.66 -8.59 13.65
C VAL A 104 14.59 -8.14 15.09
N SER A 105 15.72 -8.23 15.82
CA SER A 105 15.80 -7.75 17.21
C SER A 105 15.85 -6.21 17.26
N PRO A 106 15.17 -5.56 18.23
CA PRO A 106 15.29 -4.12 18.47
C PRO A 106 16.75 -3.65 18.67
N SER A 107 17.63 -4.48 19.23
CA SER A 107 19.04 -4.14 19.42
C SER A 107 19.81 -4.02 18.10
N GLU A 108 19.39 -4.73 17.03
CA GLU A 108 19.99 -4.63 15.70
C GLU A 108 19.67 -3.31 14.98
N ILE A 109 18.65 -2.60 15.43
CA ILE A 109 18.07 -1.40 14.81
C ILE A 109 17.95 -0.22 15.79
N ALA A 110 18.70 -0.24 16.89
CA ALA A 110 18.58 0.75 17.98
C ALA A 110 18.74 2.20 17.48
N ASP A 111 19.69 2.45 16.56
CA ASP A 111 19.91 3.79 15.98
C ASP A 111 18.70 4.28 15.16
N ASP A 112 18.03 3.38 14.45
CA ASP A 112 16.82 3.72 13.68
C ASP A 112 15.60 3.92 14.59
N LEU A 113 15.47 3.13 15.65
CA LEU A 113 14.42 3.29 16.66
C LEU A 113 14.57 4.63 17.41
N ALA A 114 15.80 5.02 17.76
CA ALA A 114 16.07 6.30 18.43
C ALA A 114 15.68 7.53 17.60
N GLN A 115 15.53 7.40 16.29
CA GLN A 115 15.03 8.49 15.43
C GLN A 115 13.52 8.73 15.56
N GLU A 116 12.77 7.81 16.16
CA GLU A 116 11.30 7.89 16.33
C GLU A 116 10.56 8.30 15.05
N LYS A 117 10.96 7.73 13.93
CA LYS A 117 10.44 8.13 12.61
C LYS A 117 9.22 7.35 12.13
N ILE A 118 8.89 6.22 12.79
CA ILE A 118 7.74 5.38 12.45
C ILE A 118 6.85 5.13 13.66
N TYR A 119 5.55 5.19 13.41
CA TYR A 119 4.48 4.97 14.37
C TYR A 119 3.47 3.99 13.77
N VAL A 120 3.03 3.01 14.53
CA VAL A 120 2.06 2.00 14.07
C VAL A 120 0.92 1.95 15.05
N GLN A 121 -0.19 2.59 14.72
CA GLN A 121 -1.38 2.62 15.56
C GLN A 121 -2.62 3.08 14.81
N GLY A 122 -3.78 2.70 15.33
CA GLY A 122 -5.07 3.00 14.71
C GLY A 122 -5.40 2.10 13.54
N LEU A 123 -6.67 2.13 13.16
CA LEU A 123 -7.24 1.41 12.03
C LEU A 123 -7.97 2.40 11.13
N ASP A 124 -7.98 2.16 9.84
CA ASP A 124 -8.87 2.88 8.94
C ASP A 124 -10.31 2.31 9.00
N LYS A 125 -11.24 2.91 8.26
CA LYS A 125 -12.65 2.50 8.24
C LYS A 125 -12.90 1.09 7.70
N LYS A 126 -11.88 0.49 7.06
CA LYS A 126 -11.91 -0.89 6.55
C LYS A 126 -11.22 -1.89 7.49
N GLY A 127 -10.75 -1.44 8.65
CA GLY A 127 -10.02 -2.27 9.60
C GLY A 127 -8.54 -2.45 9.28
N ARG A 128 -7.98 -1.71 8.31
CA ARG A 128 -6.58 -1.80 7.94
C ARG A 128 -5.71 -1.00 8.92
N PRO A 129 -4.63 -1.57 9.47
CA PRO A 129 -3.75 -0.84 10.37
C PRO A 129 -3.04 0.31 9.66
N ILE A 130 -2.75 1.36 10.43
CA ILE A 130 -2.14 2.59 9.93
C ILE A 130 -0.68 2.66 10.37
N ILE A 131 0.21 2.96 9.41
CA ILE A 131 1.61 3.33 9.66
C ILE A 131 1.83 4.79 9.30
N VAL A 132 2.44 5.54 10.22
CA VAL A 132 2.84 6.94 9.99
C VAL A 132 4.36 7.01 9.94
N ALA A 133 4.90 7.59 8.88
CA ALA A 133 6.34 7.76 8.69
C ALA A 133 6.68 9.24 8.55
N PHE A 134 7.57 9.76 9.42
CA PHE A 134 8.08 11.12 9.37
C PHE A 134 9.40 11.18 8.61
N ALA A 135 9.37 11.61 7.37
CA ALA A 135 10.54 11.64 6.49
C ALA A 135 11.64 12.62 6.98
N ALA A 136 11.26 13.69 7.70
CA ALA A 136 12.22 14.64 8.27
C ALA A 136 13.04 14.06 9.44
N LYS A 137 12.57 12.98 10.06
CA LYS A 137 13.29 12.26 11.11
C LYS A 137 14.22 11.17 10.57
N HIS A 138 14.17 10.90 9.27
CA HIS A 138 15.06 9.92 8.66
C HIS A 138 16.39 10.54 8.30
N PHE A 139 17.46 9.94 8.79
CA PHE A 139 18.83 10.22 8.39
C PHE A 139 19.50 8.94 7.97
N GLN A 140 20.43 9.04 7.01
CA GLN A 140 21.18 7.88 6.54
C GLN A 140 21.82 7.15 7.72
N ASN A 141 21.59 5.82 7.80
CA ASN A 141 22.10 5.02 8.90
C ASN A 141 23.63 4.89 8.80
N LYS A 142 24.33 5.16 9.91
CA LYS A 142 25.79 5.02 10.04
C LYS A 142 26.24 3.56 9.87
N ASN A 143 25.37 2.62 10.24
CA ASN A 143 25.60 1.18 10.13
C ASN A 143 25.27 0.62 8.73
N GLY A 144 24.95 1.52 7.78
CA GLY A 144 24.74 1.19 6.39
C GLY A 144 23.32 0.84 5.99
N LEU A 145 23.16 0.54 4.71
CA LEU A 145 21.88 0.29 4.09
C LEU A 145 21.15 -0.95 4.66
N ASP A 146 21.91 -2.00 5.03
CA ASP A 146 21.29 -3.23 5.52
C ASP A 146 20.69 -3.07 6.93
N ALA A 147 21.26 -2.21 7.78
CA ALA A 147 20.66 -1.87 9.05
C ALA A 147 19.31 -1.15 8.85
N PHE A 148 19.24 -0.19 7.93
CA PHE A 148 17.99 0.47 7.57
C PHE A 148 16.96 -0.52 6.99
N LYS A 149 17.37 -1.43 6.12
CA LYS A 149 16.49 -2.48 5.60
C LYS A 149 15.94 -3.38 6.70
N ARG A 150 16.75 -3.73 7.72
CA ARG A 150 16.28 -4.48 8.91
C ARG A 150 15.21 -3.69 9.67
N TYR A 151 15.41 -2.40 9.84
CA TYR A 151 14.39 -1.53 10.44
C TYR A 151 13.09 -1.51 9.64
N VAL A 152 13.15 -1.44 8.32
CA VAL A 152 11.96 -1.53 7.44
C VAL A 152 11.23 -2.88 7.64
N VAL A 153 11.97 -3.98 7.68
CA VAL A 153 11.39 -5.32 7.94
C VAL A 153 10.74 -5.39 9.32
N PHE A 154 11.42 -4.90 10.36
CA PHE A 154 10.85 -4.82 11.71
C PHE A 154 9.54 -4.03 11.74
N ALA A 155 9.52 -2.86 11.10
CA ALA A 155 8.32 -2.03 11.06
C ALA A 155 7.15 -2.71 10.33
N LEU A 156 7.42 -3.38 9.21
CA LEU A 156 6.42 -4.13 8.47
C LEU A 156 5.89 -5.33 9.26
N GLU A 157 6.75 -6.07 9.93
CA GLU A 157 6.34 -7.23 10.73
C GLU A 157 5.50 -6.81 11.93
N LYS A 158 5.88 -5.72 12.60
CA LYS A 158 5.07 -5.16 13.68
C LYS A 158 3.72 -4.65 13.19
N LEU A 159 3.67 -4.05 12.01
CA LEU A 159 2.43 -3.61 11.36
C LEU A 159 1.54 -4.82 11.00
N ILE A 160 2.12 -5.87 10.42
CA ILE A 160 1.41 -7.09 10.02
C ILE A 160 0.86 -7.82 11.24
N SER A 161 1.60 -7.89 12.35
CA SER A 161 1.14 -8.54 13.59
C SER A 161 -0.09 -7.86 14.22
N ARG A 162 -0.43 -6.65 13.80
CA ARG A 162 -1.61 -5.88 14.24
C ARG A 162 -2.79 -5.98 13.29
N MET A 163 -2.64 -6.68 12.18
CA MET A 163 -3.75 -6.88 11.24
C MET A 163 -4.83 -7.76 11.88
N PRO A 164 -6.10 -7.32 11.84
CA PRO A 164 -7.20 -8.20 12.22
C PRO A 164 -7.23 -9.47 11.37
N PRO A 165 -7.80 -10.57 11.87
CA PRO A 165 -7.96 -11.79 11.09
C PRO A 165 -8.66 -11.51 9.74
N GLY A 166 -8.05 -11.98 8.65
CA GLY A 166 -8.56 -11.79 7.28
C GLY A 166 -8.10 -10.50 6.60
N GLU A 167 -7.57 -9.51 7.34
CA GLU A 167 -7.00 -8.31 6.74
C GLU A 167 -5.56 -8.59 6.28
N GLU A 168 -5.22 -8.12 5.09
CA GLU A 168 -3.90 -8.32 4.49
C GLU A 168 -3.18 -7.02 4.15
N LYS A 169 -3.90 -5.90 4.15
CA LYS A 169 -3.41 -4.60 3.68
C LYS A 169 -3.26 -3.61 4.83
N PHE A 170 -2.45 -2.59 4.61
CA PHE A 170 -2.29 -1.46 5.53
C PHE A 170 -2.42 -0.12 4.80
N VAL A 171 -2.65 0.93 5.56
CA VAL A 171 -2.61 2.31 5.09
C VAL A 171 -1.34 2.98 5.60
N SER A 172 -0.67 3.74 4.74
CA SER A 172 0.51 4.51 5.10
C SER A 172 0.25 6.01 4.98
N ILE A 173 0.72 6.79 5.97
CA ILE A 173 0.81 8.25 5.92
C ILE A 173 2.29 8.60 5.94
N ALA A 174 2.83 9.08 4.83
CA ALA A 174 4.18 9.60 4.73
C ALA A 174 4.16 11.11 4.92
N ASP A 175 4.58 11.58 6.08
CA ASP A 175 4.67 13.01 6.38
C ASP A 175 6.04 13.56 5.96
N ILE A 176 6.00 14.46 4.98
CA ILE A 176 7.21 15.08 4.40
C ILE A 176 7.47 16.48 4.99
N LYS A 177 6.72 16.88 6.01
CA LYS A 177 6.92 18.17 6.68
C LYS A 177 8.34 18.29 7.25
N GLY A 178 9.03 19.36 6.88
CA GLY A 178 10.40 19.62 7.34
C GLY A 178 11.49 18.76 6.65
N TRP A 179 11.13 17.91 5.70
CA TRP A 179 12.10 17.15 4.92
C TRP A 179 12.99 18.07 4.08
N GLY A 180 14.27 17.76 4.05
CA GLY A 180 15.28 18.48 3.30
C GLY A 180 16.36 17.56 2.72
N TYR A 181 17.42 18.14 2.14
CA TYR A 181 18.50 17.35 1.51
C TYR A 181 19.22 16.43 2.51
N ALA A 182 19.33 16.82 3.78
CA ALA A 182 19.93 15.98 4.81
C ALA A 182 19.16 14.67 5.06
N ASN A 183 17.87 14.66 4.74
CA ASN A 183 16.98 13.50 4.87
C ASN A 183 16.87 12.69 3.57
N SER A 184 17.55 13.13 2.49
CA SER A 184 17.45 12.52 1.16
C SER A 184 18.35 11.30 1.07
N ASP A 185 17.82 10.14 1.46
CA ASP A 185 18.46 8.84 1.34
C ASP A 185 17.82 8.02 0.20
N ILE A 186 18.17 8.36 -1.04
CA ILE A 186 17.63 7.68 -2.23
C ILE A 186 17.91 6.17 -2.19
N ARG A 187 19.07 5.75 -1.71
CA ARG A 187 19.44 4.33 -1.63
C ARG A 187 18.60 3.61 -0.59
N GLY A 188 18.34 4.25 0.55
CA GLY A 188 17.42 3.75 1.58
C GLY A 188 16.00 3.64 1.04
N TYR A 189 15.49 4.68 0.38
CA TYR A 189 14.12 4.67 -0.18
C TYR A 189 13.94 3.58 -1.24
N LEU A 190 14.89 3.39 -2.15
CA LEU A 190 14.86 2.30 -3.13
C LEU A 190 15.01 0.92 -2.45
N GLY A 191 15.82 0.83 -1.39
CA GLY A 191 15.93 -0.38 -0.58
C GLY A 191 14.62 -0.76 0.11
N ALA A 192 13.93 0.21 0.70
CA ALA A 192 12.61 0.01 1.30
C ALA A 192 11.57 -0.40 0.26
N LEU A 193 11.56 0.28 -0.90
CA LEU A 193 10.67 -0.05 -2.01
C LEU A 193 10.89 -1.49 -2.51
N THR A 194 12.15 -1.91 -2.67
CA THR A 194 12.49 -3.28 -3.06
C THR A 194 11.94 -4.30 -2.04
N ILE A 195 12.08 -4.03 -0.73
CA ILE A 195 11.54 -4.91 0.31
C ILE A 195 10.02 -5.03 0.16
N LEU A 196 9.32 -3.91 0.01
CA LEU A 196 7.87 -3.89 -0.13
C LEU A 196 7.40 -4.65 -1.39
N GLN A 197 8.01 -4.38 -2.54
CA GLN A 197 7.58 -4.96 -3.81
C GLN A 197 7.98 -6.43 -3.98
N ASP A 198 9.20 -6.81 -3.55
CA ASP A 198 9.73 -8.15 -3.80
C ASP A 198 9.41 -9.15 -2.68
N TYR A 199 9.28 -8.67 -1.43
CA TYR A 199 9.18 -9.57 -0.28
C TYR A 199 7.90 -9.42 0.54
N TYR A 200 7.20 -8.28 0.41
CA TYR A 200 5.90 -8.03 1.06
C TYR A 200 4.85 -7.57 0.03
N PRO A 201 4.64 -8.33 -1.07
CA PRO A 201 3.73 -7.92 -2.12
C PRO A 201 2.29 -7.83 -1.63
N GLU A 202 1.50 -6.97 -2.29
CA GLU A 202 0.07 -6.76 -2.08
C GLU A 202 -0.33 -6.35 -0.64
N ARG A 203 0.63 -5.83 0.15
CA ARG A 203 0.39 -5.35 1.52
C ARG A 203 -0.08 -3.88 1.58
N LEU A 204 0.29 -3.05 0.61
CA LEU A 204 -0.13 -1.64 0.60
C LEU A 204 -1.57 -1.51 0.10
N GLY A 205 -2.45 -0.98 0.94
CA GLY A 205 -3.82 -0.60 0.58
C GLY A 205 -3.89 0.84 0.05
N LYS A 206 -3.28 1.80 0.76
CA LYS A 206 -3.22 3.21 0.36
C LYS A 206 -2.00 3.90 0.95
N LEU A 207 -1.41 4.84 0.22
CA LEU A 207 -0.34 5.72 0.69
C LEU A 207 -0.77 7.18 0.53
N PHE A 208 -0.88 7.89 1.65
CA PHE A 208 -1.03 9.34 1.66
C PHE A 208 0.34 10.00 1.82
N ILE A 209 0.72 10.84 0.87
CA ILE A 209 1.90 11.71 0.98
C ILE A 209 1.41 13.10 1.36
N VAL A 210 1.75 13.52 2.59
CA VAL A 210 1.27 14.78 3.16
C VAL A 210 2.42 15.76 3.36
N HIS A 211 2.13 17.06 3.34
CA HIS A 211 3.08 18.16 3.54
C HIS A 211 4.30 18.10 2.60
N ALA A 212 4.18 17.57 1.39
CA ALA A 212 5.28 17.43 0.46
C ALA A 212 5.78 18.81 -0.02
N PRO A 213 7.03 19.22 0.30
CA PRO A 213 7.60 20.47 -0.21
C PRO A 213 7.95 20.30 -1.70
N TYR A 214 8.01 21.42 -2.42
CA TYR A 214 8.32 21.40 -3.86
C TYR A 214 9.65 20.67 -4.18
N MET A 215 10.65 20.81 -3.33
CA MET A 215 11.95 20.15 -3.52
C MET A 215 11.86 18.62 -3.42
N PHE A 216 10.92 18.06 -2.66
CA PHE A 216 10.67 16.61 -2.59
C PHE A 216 10.30 16.04 -3.95
N MET A 217 9.62 16.80 -4.79
CA MET A 217 9.21 16.35 -6.13
C MET A 217 10.40 15.99 -7.04
N LYS A 218 11.60 16.53 -6.78
CA LYS A 218 12.82 16.13 -7.51
C LYS A 218 13.23 14.71 -7.15
N VAL A 219 13.22 14.37 -5.86
CA VAL A 219 13.52 13.00 -5.38
C VAL A 219 12.41 12.03 -5.79
N TRP A 220 11.16 12.47 -5.70
CA TRP A 220 10.02 11.68 -6.18
C TRP A 220 10.17 11.24 -7.64
N LYS A 221 10.57 12.16 -8.53
CA LYS A 221 10.83 11.83 -9.95
C LYS A 221 11.91 10.76 -10.15
N ILE A 222 12.88 10.67 -9.23
CA ILE A 222 13.93 9.65 -9.28
C ILE A 222 13.37 8.29 -8.84
N ILE A 223 12.50 8.25 -7.82
CA ILE A 223 11.96 7.03 -7.22
C ILE A 223 10.78 6.48 -8.04
N TYR A 224 9.92 7.35 -8.56
CA TYR A 224 8.66 7.01 -9.22
C TYR A 224 8.79 5.94 -10.33
N PRO A 225 9.82 5.93 -11.20
CA PRO A 225 9.99 4.89 -12.22
C PRO A 225 10.17 3.47 -11.67
N PHE A 226 10.62 3.33 -10.42
CA PHE A 226 10.85 2.03 -9.77
C PHE A 226 9.60 1.48 -9.05
N ILE A 227 8.55 2.28 -8.96
CA ILE A 227 7.28 1.88 -8.34
C ILE A 227 6.47 1.12 -9.39
N ASP A 228 5.94 -0.06 -9.02
CA ASP A 228 5.02 -0.81 -9.89
C ASP A 228 3.70 -0.08 -10.12
N ASP A 229 3.03 -0.37 -11.24
CA ASP A 229 1.84 0.38 -11.66
C ASP A 229 0.64 0.18 -10.73
N ASN A 230 0.53 -0.95 -10.06
CA ASN A 230 -0.54 -1.20 -9.09
C ASN A 230 -0.31 -0.38 -7.82
N THR A 231 0.94 -0.28 -7.36
CA THR A 231 1.33 0.59 -6.24
C THR A 231 1.14 2.07 -6.56
N LYS A 232 1.47 2.53 -7.78
CA LYS A 232 1.25 3.92 -8.21
C LYS A 232 -0.21 4.36 -8.06
N LYS A 233 -1.17 3.48 -8.35
CA LYS A 233 -2.62 3.76 -8.22
C LYS A 233 -3.07 3.98 -6.78
N LYS A 234 -2.30 3.50 -5.81
CA LYS A 234 -2.60 3.58 -4.37
C LYS A 234 -2.03 4.84 -3.71
N ILE A 235 -1.26 5.67 -4.44
CA ILE A 235 -0.55 6.84 -3.91
C ILE A 235 -1.36 8.10 -4.12
N VAL A 236 -1.58 8.84 -3.04
CA VAL A 236 -2.33 10.10 -3.03
C VAL A 236 -1.47 11.21 -2.43
N PHE A 237 -1.16 12.23 -3.22
CA PHE A 237 -0.60 13.49 -2.71
C PHE A 237 -1.72 14.35 -2.15
N VAL A 238 -1.64 14.69 -0.88
CA VAL A 238 -2.70 15.42 -0.18
C VAL A 238 -2.36 16.90 -0.09
N GLU A 239 -3.27 17.75 -0.59
CA GLU A 239 -3.16 19.19 -0.44
C GLU A 239 -3.31 19.60 1.03
N ASN A 240 -2.43 20.47 1.54
CA ASN A 240 -2.45 20.91 2.95
C ASN A 240 -3.80 21.47 3.39
N LYS A 241 -4.49 22.19 2.50
CA LYS A 241 -5.83 22.77 2.79
C LYS A 241 -6.92 21.72 2.97
N LYS A 242 -6.74 20.53 2.39
CA LYS A 242 -7.70 19.42 2.42
C LYS A 242 -7.25 18.28 3.32
N LEU A 243 -6.13 18.42 4.02
CA LEU A 243 -5.48 17.34 4.75
C LEU A 243 -6.44 16.56 5.65
N LYS A 244 -7.05 17.24 6.64
CA LYS A 244 -7.99 16.60 7.57
C LYS A 244 -9.17 15.96 6.83
N ALA A 245 -9.78 16.69 5.89
CA ALA A 245 -10.93 16.20 5.15
C ALA A 245 -10.61 14.92 4.35
N THR A 246 -9.48 14.92 3.63
CA THR A 246 -9.06 13.76 2.82
C THR A 246 -8.73 12.54 3.69
N LEU A 247 -8.06 12.74 4.83
CA LEU A 247 -7.76 11.62 5.73
C LEU A 247 -9.03 11.07 6.40
N LEU A 248 -10.00 11.94 6.75
CA LEU A 248 -11.29 11.54 7.32
C LEU A 248 -12.20 10.77 6.33
N GLU A 249 -11.92 10.80 5.03
CA GLU A 249 -12.62 9.94 4.06
C GLU A 249 -12.36 8.44 4.36
N GLU A 250 -11.13 8.11 4.77
CA GLU A 250 -10.68 6.72 4.98
C GLU A 250 -10.51 6.36 6.47
N ILE A 251 -10.29 7.34 7.36
CA ILE A 251 -9.92 7.11 8.77
C ILE A 251 -10.91 7.83 9.67
N ASP A 252 -11.46 7.16 10.68
CA ASP A 252 -12.31 7.81 11.67
C ASP A 252 -11.52 8.80 12.54
N GLU A 253 -12.16 9.87 12.98
CA GLU A 253 -11.52 10.92 13.78
C GLU A 253 -10.87 10.37 15.07
N SER A 254 -11.47 9.35 15.67
CA SER A 254 -10.93 8.65 16.84
C SER A 254 -9.65 7.85 16.56
N GLN A 255 -9.44 7.45 15.31
CA GLN A 255 -8.29 6.67 14.85
C GLN A 255 -7.25 7.50 14.11
N LEU A 256 -7.62 8.72 13.73
CA LEU A 256 -6.71 9.67 13.07
C LEU A 256 -5.77 10.31 14.10
N PRO A 257 -4.45 10.40 13.83
CA PRO A 257 -3.51 11.08 14.71
C PRO A 257 -3.88 12.55 14.99
N GLU A 258 -3.68 12.99 16.23
CA GLU A 258 -3.96 14.38 16.69
C GLU A 258 -3.26 15.43 15.84
N ILE A 259 -2.03 15.15 15.40
CA ILE A 259 -1.24 16.05 14.54
C ILE A 259 -1.89 16.32 13.16
N TYR A 260 -2.83 15.49 12.74
CA TYR A 260 -3.63 15.66 11.52
C TYR A 260 -5.07 16.10 11.81
N GLY A 261 -5.35 16.51 13.07
CA GLY A 261 -6.65 16.98 13.53
C GLY A 261 -7.61 15.89 13.98
N GLY A 262 -7.11 14.67 14.24
CA GLY A 262 -7.85 13.58 14.87
C GLY A 262 -7.77 13.60 16.40
N LYS A 263 -7.96 12.43 17.04
CA LYS A 263 -8.02 12.25 18.50
C LYS A 263 -7.04 11.20 19.02
N LEU A 264 -6.25 10.57 18.15
CA LEU A 264 -5.34 9.49 18.55
C LEU A 264 -3.94 10.06 18.81
N PRO A 265 -3.42 10.01 20.05
CA PRO A 265 -2.03 10.40 20.32
C PRO A 265 -1.07 9.42 19.67
N LEU A 266 0.04 9.93 19.11
CA LEU A 266 1.05 9.09 18.47
C LEU A 266 1.95 8.44 19.54
N VAL A 267 2.17 7.13 19.43
CA VAL A 267 3.09 6.33 20.24
C VAL A 267 4.16 5.75 19.31
N PRO A 268 5.48 5.95 19.63
CA PRO A 268 6.55 5.38 18.82
C PRO A 268 6.43 3.86 18.65
N ILE A 269 6.92 3.34 17.52
CA ILE A 269 6.77 1.92 17.19
C ILE A 269 7.38 0.99 18.23
N GLN A 270 8.44 1.41 18.91
CA GLN A 270 9.08 0.62 19.97
C GLN A 270 8.21 0.49 21.22
N ASP A 271 7.36 1.48 21.50
CA ASP A 271 6.52 1.59 22.71
C ASP A 271 5.07 1.15 22.46
N SER A 272 4.77 0.78 21.24
CA SER A 272 3.41 0.50 20.78
C SER A 272 3.10 -0.99 20.70
#